data_8bdff6deb4c276793cfa133b729d3e36
#
_entry.id   8bdff6deb4c276793cfa133b729d3e36
#
_cell.length_a   1.000
_cell.length_b   1.000
_cell.length_c   1.000
_cell.angle_alpha   90.00
_cell.angle_beta   90.00
_cell.angle_gamma   90.00
#
_symmetry.space_group_name_H-M   'P 1'
#
loop_
_entity.id
_entity.type
_entity.pdbx_description
1 polymer ?
#
loop_
_entity_poly.entity_id
_entity_poly.type
_entity_poly.pdbx_seq_one_letter_code
_entity_poly.pdbx_strand_id
1 'polypeptide(L)'
;MTKVAIIGAGPCGLSMLRSFELAEKNGEKIPEVVCFEKQDNWGGLWNYSWRTGSDQYGDPVPNSMYRYLWSNGPKECLEFADYSFDEHFGKTIPSFPPREVLYDYIVGRVSKGNLKKKIKFNTRVINTIFKNDKFELSYQDKVN
;
A
#
# COMPACT_ATOMS: atom_id res chain seq x y z
N MET A 1 -17.42 12.20 -14.35
CA MET A 1 -16.59 10.99 -14.22
C MET A 1 -16.43 10.71 -12.75
N THR A 2 -16.64 9.47 -12.31
CA THR A 2 -16.47 9.08 -10.89
C THR A 2 -15.01 9.15 -10.51
N LYS A 3 -14.71 9.68 -9.32
CA LYS A 3 -13.35 9.71 -8.74
C LYS A 3 -13.32 8.84 -7.51
N VAL A 4 -12.23 8.12 -7.30
CA VAL A 4 -11.99 7.29 -6.13
C VAL A 4 -10.69 7.74 -5.47
N ALA A 5 -10.77 8.05 -4.17
CA ALA A 5 -9.61 8.32 -3.34
C ALA A 5 -9.31 7.08 -2.47
N ILE A 6 -8.10 6.57 -2.55
CA ILE A 6 -7.59 5.51 -1.66
C ILE A 6 -6.70 6.20 -0.62
N ILE A 7 -6.92 5.92 0.66
CA ILE A 7 -6.14 6.49 1.76
C ILE A 7 -5.20 5.44 2.31
N GLY A 8 -3.91 5.62 2.08
CA GLY A 8 -2.83 4.73 2.47
C GLY A 8 -2.42 3.75 1.38
N ALA A 9 -1.11 3.65 1.14
CA ALA A 9 -0.48 2.70 0.22
C ALA A 9 0.11 1.47 0.96
N GLY A 10 -0.56 1.01 2.01
CA GLY A 10 -0.32 -0.29 2.63
C GLY A 10 -0.88 -1.44 1.78
N PRO A 11 -0.79 -2.70 2.24
CA PRO A 11 -1.21 -3.87 1.47
C PRO A 11 -2.63 -3.77 0.89
N CYS A 12 -3.59 -3.26 1.68
CA CYS A 12 -4.98 -3.09 1.23
C CYS A 12 -5.11 -2.04 0.13
N GLY A 13 -4.49 -0.86 0.29
CA GLY A 13 -4.50 0.20 -0.72
C GLY A 13 -3.81 -0.23 -2.01
N LEU A 14 -2.68 -0.93 -1.89
CA LEU A 14 -1.96 -1.50 -3.03
C LEU A 14 -2.79 -2.57 -3.76
N SER A 15 -3.52 -3.42 -3.02
CA SER A 15 -4.42 -4.42 -3.61
C SER A 15 -5.57 -3.75 -4.37
N MET A 16 -6.15 -2.69 -3.82
CA MET A 16 -7.20 -1.93 -4.52
C MET A 16 -6.67 -1.28 -5.80
N LEU A 17 -5.48 -0.65 -5.75
CA LEU A 17 -4.84 -0.09 -6.93
C LEU A 17 -4.58 -1.17 -8.00
N ARG A 18 -4.13 -2.35 -7.57
CA ARG A 18 -3.88 -3.47 -8.47
C ARG A 18 -5.18 -3.98 -9.11
N SER A 19 -6.27 -4.05 -8.37
CA SER A 19 -7.58 -4.44 -8.92
C SER A 19 -8.06 -3.48 -10.01
N PHE A 20 -7.91 -2.17 -9.80
CA PHE A 20 -8.22 -1.19 -10.84
C PHE A 20 -7.29 -1.32 -12.07
N GLU A 21 -6.00 -1.58 -11.85
CA GLU A 21 -5.06 -1.80 -12.96
C GLU A 21 -5.44 -3.04 -13.79
N LEU A 22 -5.84 -4.13 -13.14
CA LEU A 22 -6.27 -5.35 -13.83
C LEU A 22 -7.57 -5.13 -14.60
N ALA A 23 -8.55 -4.47 -14.01
CA ALA A 23 -9.80 -4.10 -14.67
C ALA A 23 -9.54 -3.23 -15.92
N GLU A 24 -8.66 -2.22 -15.79
CA GLU A 24 -8.25 -1.37 -16.94
C GLU A 24 -7.57 -2.17 -18.05
N LYS A 25 -6.68 -3.12 -17.70
CA LYS A 25 -6.03 -4.02 -18.68
C LYS A 25 -7.01 -4.97 -19.35
N ASN A 26 -8.09 -5.34 -18.69
CA ASN A 26 -9.17 -6.16 -19.23
C ASN A 26 -10.15 -5.35 -20.09
N GLY A 27 -9.92 -4.05 -20.30
CA GLY A 27 -10.77 -3.17 -21.11
C GLY A 27 -12.00 -2.64 -20.37
N GLU A 28 -12.07 -2.81 -19.05
CA GLU A 28 -13.16 -2.27 -18.25
C GLU A 28 -12.99 -0.76 -18.03
N LYS A 29 -14.13 -0.06 -18.00
CA LYS A 29 -14.13 1.37 -17.68
C LYS A 29 -13.94 1.57 -16.19
N ILE A 30 -12.79 2.08 -15.80
CA ILE A 30 -12.48 2.40 -14.41
C ILE A 30 -12.71 3.89 -14.08
N PRO A 31 -12.98 4.24 -12.81
CA PRO A 31 -12.96 5.62 -12.34
C PRO A 31 -11.56 6.24 -12.41
N GLU A 32 -11.48 7.58 -12.25
CA GLU A 32 -10.21 8.22 -11.93
C GLU A 32 -9.79 7.83 -10.52
N VAL A 33 -8.63 7.19 -10.35
CA VAL A 33 -8.16 6.67 -9.06
C VAL A 33 -6.91 7.40 -8.63
N VAL A 34 -6.91 7.92 -7.39
CA VAL A 34 -5.74 8.53 -6.74
C VAL A 34 -5.56 7.92 -5.36
N CYS A 35 -4.35 7.49 -5.03
CA CYS A 35 -3.99 7.02 -3.70
C CYS A 35 -3.16 8.10 -2.98
N PHE A 36 -3.49 8.36 -1.72
CA PHE A 36 -2.77 9.31 -0.87
C PHE A 36 -1.98 8.53 0.18
N GLU A 37 -0.66 8.68 0.19
CA GLU A 37 0.23 8.04 1.15
C GLU A 37 1.02 9.09 1.92
N LYS A 38 0.94 9.04 3.25
CA LYS A 38 1.62 10.02 4.11
C LYS A 38 3.15 9.81 4.18
N GLN A 39 3.63 8.61 3.88
CA GLN A 39 5.06 8.30 3.85
C GLN A 39 5.63 8.55 2.45
N ASP A 40 6.95 8.53 2.37
CA ASP A 40 7.71 8.66 1.12
C ASP A 40 7.73 7.38 0.27
N ASN A 41 7.20 6.29 0.81
CA ASN A 41 7.19 5.00 0.14
C ASN A 41 5.93 4.19 0.50
N TRP A 42 5.65 3.17 -0.29
CA TRP A 42 4.55 2.25 -0.14
C TRP A 42 4.87 1.04 0.76
N GLY A 43 3.86 0.21 1.04
CA GLY A 43 4.00 -1.01 1.86
C GLY A 43 3.44 -0.86 3.28
N GLY A 44 3.09 0.36 3.70
CA GLY A 44 2.50 0.62 5.03
C GLY A 44 3.41 0.14 6.16
N LEU A 45 2.87 -0.63 7.12
CA LEU A 45 3.62 -1.18 8.25
C LEU A 45 4.76 -2.12 7.85
N TRP A 46 4.65 -2.79 6.68
CA TRP A 46 5.68 -3.70 6.19
C TRP A 46 6.92 -2.96 5.69
N ASN A 47 6.78 -1.67 5.33
CA ASN A 47 7.90 -0.77 5.08
C ASN A 47 8.52 -0.34 6.43
N TYR A 48 9.34 -1.21 7.00
CA TYR A 48 9.90 -1.04 8.35
C TYR A 48 10.80 0.18 8.48
N SER A 49 10.58 0.92 9.54
CA SER A 49 11.52 1.93 10.04
C SER A 49 11.87 1.63 11.49
N TRP A 50 13.13 1.84 11.86
CA TRP A 50 13.58 1.76 13.25
C TRP A 50 13.11 2.96 14.09
N ARG A 51 12.65 4.03 13.44
CA ARG A 51 12.20 5.25 14.09
C ARG A 51 10.90 5.01 14.84
N THR A 52 10.80 5.63 16.00
CA THR A 52 9.61 5.65 16.87
C THR A 52 9.19 7.09 17.15
N GLY A 53 8.02 7.28 17.74
CA GLY A 53 7.51 8.61 18.06
C GLY A 53 6.92 9.31 16.83
N SER A 54 7.43 10.46 16.47
CA SER A 54 6.96 11.25 15.34
C SER A 54 8.03 11.38 14.25
N ASP A 55 7.58 11.51 13.01
CA ASP A 55 8.44 11.82 11.88
C ASP A 55 8.85 13.32 11.86
N GLN A 56 9.64 13.70 10.88
CA GLN A 56 10.12 15.08 10.71
C GLN A 56 9.00 16.12 10.47
N TYR A 57 7.79 15.66 10.21
CA TYR A 57 6.60 16.50 9.99
C TYR A 57 5.64 16.46 11.18
N GLY A 58 6.02 15.79 12.28
CA GLY A 58 5.21 15.66 13.49
C GLY A 58 4.14 14.58 13.42
N ASP A 59 4.11 13.76 12.37
CA ASP A 59 3.17 12.65 12.27
C ASP A 59 3.63 11.43 13.05
N PRO A 60 2.72 10.70 13.71
CA PRO A 60 3.08 9.46 14.37
C PRO A 60 3.70 8.45 13.39
N VAL A 61 4.87 7.93 13.75
CA VAL A 61 5.49 6.82 13.02
C VAL A 61 4.80 5.52 13.45
N PRO A 62 4.36 4.68 12.52
CA PRO A 62 3.85 3.35 12.85
C PRO A 62 4.91 2.54 13.58
N ASN A 63 4.61 2.06 14.78
CA ASN A 63 5.58 1.42 15.69
C ASN A 63 5.23 -0.01 16.10
N SER A 64 4.19 -0.62 15.51
CA SER A 64 3.80 -2.00 15.79
C SER A 64 4.70 -3.04 15.11
N MET A 65 5.56 -2.61 14.18
CA MET A 65 6.55 -3.45 13.50
C MET A 65 7.90 -3.39 14.21
N TYR A 66 8.60 -4.51 14.30
CA TYR A 66 9.95 -4.59 14.86
C TYR A 66 10.91 -5.33 13.93
N ARG A 67 12.20 -5.10 14.13
CA ARG A 67 13.25 -5.49 13.19
C ARG A 67 13.26 -6.98 12.85
N TYR A 68 13.09 -7.84 13.85
CA TYR A 68 13.16 -9.29 13.71
C TYR A 68 11.79 -9.98 13.76
N LEU A 69 10.76 -9.28 13.32
CA LEU A 69 9.43 -9.86 13.23
C LEU A 69 9.40 -10.96 12.16
N TRP A 70 8.82 -12.08 12.54
CA TRP A 70 8.44 -13.17 11.64
C TRP A 70 6.93 -13.20 11.50
N SER A 71 6.45 -13.63 10.35
CA SER A 71 5.02 -13.81 10.15
C SER A 71 4.47 -14.83 11.17
N ASN A 72 3.36 -14.50 11.79
CA ASN A 72 2.59 -15.42 12.64
C ASN A 72 1.53 -16.20 11.85
N GLY A 73 1.39 -15.92 10.55
CA GLY A 73 0.57 -16.67 9.60
C GLY A 73 1.45 -17.33 8.53
N PRO A 74 1.09 -18.55 8.10
CA PRO A 74 1.81 -19.21 7.02
C PRO A 74 1.63 -18.47 5.69
N LYS A 75 2.66 -18.46 4.84
CA LYS A 75 2.64 -17.79 3.53
C LYS A 75 1.47 -18.26 2.65
N GLU A 76 1.07 -19.51 2.80
CA GLU A 76 -0.02 -20.13 2.07
C GLU A 76 -1.39 -19.46 2.37
N CYS A 77 -1.52 -18.82 3.53
CA CYS A 77 -2.71 -18.02 3.91
C CYS A 77 -2.54 -16.51 3.60
N LEU A 78 -1.35 -16.09 3.20
CA LEU A 78 -1.01 -14.69 2.92
C LEU A 78 -0.86 -14.43 1.42
N GLU A 79 -0.92 -15.46 0.61
CA GLU A 79 -0.73 -15.42 -0.83
C GLU A 79 -1.89 -14.68 -1.51
N PHE A 80 -1.55 -13.81 -2.46
CA PHE A 80 -2.53 -13.18 -3.31
C PHE A 80 -2.97 -14.14 -4.42
N ALA A 81 -4.25 -14.14 -4.76
CA ALA A 81 -4.80 -15.03 -5.78
C ALA A 81 -4.19 -14.87 -7.18
N ASP A 82 -3.66 -13.67 -7.48
CA ASP A 82 -3.05 -13.33 -8.75
C ASP A 82 -1.51 -13.27 -8.71
N TYR A 83 -0.89 -13.66 -7.59
CA TYR A 83 0.57 -13.59 -7.42
C TYR A 83 1.05 -14.49 -6.30
N SER A 84 1.74 -15.57 -6.63
CA SER A 84 2.24 -16.52 -5.65
C SER A 84 3.63 -16.13 -5.10
N PHE A 85 3.98 -16.67 -3.92
CA PHE A 85 5.34 -16.51 -3.39
C PHE A 85 6.37 -17.22 -4.28
N ASP A 86 6.03 -18.40 -4.79
CA ASP A 86 6.93 -19.19 -5.64
C ASP A 86 7.18 -18.46 -6.98
N GLU A 87 6.15 -17.79 -7.55
CA GLU A 87 6.32 -16.91 -8.72
C GLU A 87 7.25 -15.74 -8.42
N HIS A 88 7.08 -15.11 -7.24
CA HIS A 88 7.87 -13.94 -6.87
C HIS A 88 9.34 -14.28 -6.66
N PHE A 89 9.63 -15.33 -5.90
CA PHE A 89 11.01 -15.70 -5.53
C PHE A 89 11.68 -16.68 -6.49
N GLY A 90 10.95 -17.26 -7.43
CA GLY A 90 11.44 -18.30 -8.35
C GLY A 90 11.84 -19.60 -7.65
N LYS A 91 11.42 -19.77 -6.40
CA LYS A 91 11.68 -20.95 -5.56
C LYS A 91 10.73 -21.00 -4.39
N THR A 92 10.53 -22.19 -3.84
CA THR A 92 9.78 -22.36 -2.58
C THR A 92 10.55 -21.77 -1.40
N ILE A 93 9.87 -21.04 -0.56
CA ILE A 93 10.38 -20.47 0.69
C ILE A 93 9.66 -21.06 1.91
N PRO A 94 10.22 -20.95 3.14
CA PRO A 94 9.54 -21.41 4.35
C PRO A 94 8.17 -20.77 4.56
N SER A 95 7.23 -21.51 5.17
CA SER A 95 5.85 -21.09 5.37
C SER A 95 5.71 -19.84 6.27
N PHE A 96 6.62 -19.63 7.22
CA PHE A 96 6.61 -18.45 8.09
C PHE A 96 7.80 -17.56 7.74
N PRO A 97 7.64 -16.63 6.78
CA PRO A 97 8.74 -15.78 6.34
C PRO A 97 8.98 -14.62 7.31
N PRO A 98 10.20 -14.07 7.37
CA PRO A 98 10.48 -12.82 8.07
C PRO A 98 9.83 -11.63 7.35
N ARG A 99 9.65 -10.51 8.09
CA ARG A 99 8.93 -9.34 7.60
C ARG A 99 9.48 -8.76 6.27
N GLU A 100 10.78 -8.78 6.08
CA GLU A 100 11.42 -8.26 4.87
C GLU A 100 11.04 -9.06 3.62
N VAL A 101 10.85 -10.37 3.78
CA VAL A 101 10.39 -11.26 2.69
C VAL A 101 8.93 -10.94 2.35
N LEU A 102 8.09 -10.68 3.36
CA LEU A 102 6.70 -10.25 3.13
C LEU A 102 6.63 -8.87 2.49
N TYR A 103 7.46 -7.93 2.93
CA TYR A 103 7.54 -6.61 2.32
C TYR A 103 7.92 -6.72 0.83
N ASP A 104 8.97 -7.48 0.53
CA ASP A 104 9.44 -7.69 -0.85
C ASP A 104 8.34 -8.32 -1.73
N TYR A 105 7.66 -9.33 -1.21
CA TYR A 105 6.53 -9.97 -1.89
C TYR A 105 5.37 -9.00 -2.16
N ILE A 106 4.93 -8.24 -1.15
CA ILE A 106 3.83 -7.27 -1.27
C ILE A 106 4.16 -6.21 -2.31
N VAL A 107 5.38 -5.66 -2.26
CA VAL A 107 5.80 -4.61 -3.22
C VAL A 107 6.08 -5.19 -4.59
N GLY A 108 6.62 -6.40 -4.66
CA GLY A 108 6.91 -7.10 -5.92
C GLY A 108 5.68 -7.28 -6.78
N ARG A 109 4.55 -7.63 -6.17
CA ARG A 109 3.26 -7.76 -6.87
C ARG A 109 2.85 -6.50 -7.62
N VAL A 110 3.08 -5.33 -7.04
CA VAL A 110 2.64 -4.04 -7.58
C VAL A 110 3.71 -3.32 -8.38
N SER A 111 4.98 -3.69 -8.22
CA SER A 111 6.11 -3.05 -8.91
C SER A 111 6.16 -3.36 -10.41
N LYS A 112 5.57 -4.47 -10.85
CA LYS A 112 5.48 -4.86 -12.27
C LYS A 112 4.55 -3.96 -13.09
N GLY A 113 3.74 -3.11 -12.41
CA GLY A 113 2.78 -2.20 -13.02
C GLY A 113 3.20 -0.73 -12.91
N ASN A 114 2.32 0.14 -13.39
CA ASN A 114 2.56 1.59 -13.41
C ASN A 114 1.87 2.30 -12.21
N LEU A 115 1.66 1.59 -11.11
CA LEU A 115 0.82 2.02 -10.00
C LEU A 115 1.40 3.20 -9.22
N LYS A 116 2.74 3.35 -9.18
CA LYS A 116 3.39 4.51 -8.51
C LYS A 116 2.86 5.85 -9.00
N LYS A 117 2.48 5.95 -10.28
CA LYS A 117 1.93 7.20 -10.85
C LYS A 117 0.55 7.57 -10.29
N LYS A 118 -0.17 6.60 -9.73
CA LYS A 118 -1.49 6.81 -9.12
C LYS A 118 -1.37 7.15 -7.62
N ILE A 119 -0.14 7.16 -7.05
CA ILE A 119 0.12 7.41 -5.63
C ILE A 119 0.75 8.78 -5.44
N LYS A 120 0.14 9.60 -4.60
CA LYS A 120 0.72 10.83 -4.06
C LYS A 120 1.40 10.49 -2.74
N PHE A 121 2.72 10.32 -2.79
CA PHE A 121 3.53 10.15 -1.60
C PHE A 121 3.69 11.46 -0.83
N ASN A 122 4.14 11.38 0.43
CA ASN A 122 4.29 12.52 1.32
C ASN A 122 3.02 13.37 1.46
N THR A 123 1.86 12.76 1.23
CA THR A 123 0.58 13.45 1.22
C THR A 123 -0.33 12.86 2.29
N ARG A 124 -0.55 13.63 3.36
CA ARG A 124 -1.41 13.25 4.48
C ARG A 124 -2.84 13.70 4.25
N VAL A 125 -3.78 12.76 4.28
CA VAL A 125 -5.21 13.10 4.37
C VAL A 125 -5.51 13.55 5.80
N ILE A 126 -6.07 14.76 5.94
CA ILE A 126 -6.37 15.38 7.23
C ILE A 126 -7.81 15.07 7.63
N ASN A 127 -8.73 15.18 6.69
CA ASN A 127 -10.15 15.03 6.96
C ASN A 127 -10.92 14.52 5.74
N THR A 128 -12.03 13.84 5.99
CA THR A 128 -13.00 13.44 4.98
C THR A 128 -14.40 13.74 5.49
N ILE A 129 -15.20 14.43 4.71
CA ILE A 129 -16.57 14.81 5.04
C ILE A 129 -17.49 14.31 3.93
N PHE A 130 -18.55 13.59 4.29
CA PHE A 130 -19.61 13.24 3.34
C PHE A 130 -20.62 14.38 3.23
N LYS A 131 -20.77 14.94 2.03
CA LYS A 131 -21.66 16.07 1.77
C LYS A 131 -22.14 16.03 0.32
N ASN A 132 -23.45 16.25 0.09
CA ASN A 132 -24.03 16.26 -1.25
C ASN A 132 -23.70 15.00 -2.07
N ASP A 133 -23.87 13.82 -1.47
CA ASP A 133 -23.59 12.50 -2.05
C ASP A 133 -22.15 12.28 -2.53
N LYS A 134 -21.20 13.04 -1.98
CA LYS A 134 -19.77 12.94 -2.28
C LYS A 134 -18.94 13.05 -1.01
N PHE A 135 -17.75 12.48 -1.05
CA PHE A 135 -16.73 12.74 -0.04
C PHE A 135 -15.89 13.95 -0.47
N GLU A 136 -15.86 14.96 0.38
CA GLU A 136 -14.88 16.06 0.32
C GLU A 136 -13.66 15.63 1.14
N LEU A 137 -12.47 15.69 0.54
CA LEU A 137 -11.23 15.23 1.13
C LEU A 137 -10.25 16.41 1.24
N SER A 138 -9.79 16.67 2.47
CA SER A 138 -8.73 17.63 2.74
C SER A 138 -7.42 16.92 2.98
N TYR A 139 -6.36 17.33 2.30
CA TYR A 139 -5.04 16.74 2.44
C TYR A 139 -3.94 17.80 2.48
N GLN A 140 -2.81 17.44 3.03
CA GLN A 140 -1.61 18.26 3.10
C GLN A 140 -0.46 17.54 2.39
N ASP A 141 0.17 18.22 1.45
CA ASP A 141 1.47 17.84 0.93
C ASP A 141 2.52 18.21 1.98
N LYS A 142 3.38 17.25 2.34
CA LYS A 142 4.38 17.42 3.42
C LYS A 142 5.70 17.98 2.90
N VAL A 143 5.88 18.08 1.58
CA VAL A 143 7.14 18.49 0.93
C VAL A 143 7.05 19.92 0.39
N ASN A 144 5.83 20.44 0.20
CA ASN A 144 5.56 21.80 -0.30
C ASN A 144 4.97 22.69 0.77
#